data_1532c8c85c1671b0ec92aa7582ac5cea
#
_entry.id   1532c8c85c1671b0ec92aa7582ac5cea
#
_cell.length_a   1.000
_cell.length_b   1.000
_cell.length_c   1.000
_cell.angle_alpha   90.00
_cell.angle_beta   90.00
_cell.angle_gamma   90.00
#
_symmetry.space_group_name_H-M   'P 1'
#
loop_
_entity.id
_entity.type
_entity.pdbx_description
1 polymer ?
#
loop_
_entity_poly.entity_id
_entity_poly.type
_entity_poly.pdbx_seq_one_letter_code
_entity_poly.pdbx_strand_id
1 'polypeptide(L)'
;MKKEINVFEAFAGVGTQKMALDRLSKEYGLDFEFEFVGISEVNQFSILSYDAIHNEDFDIEEASEEEMQRYMEKLNIPLDDKGRRQILKGDKLKNLYKASIRSKNFGDILKIDLENLPNMDLLIYSWPCTDVSGAGKQEGFLKGSNTRSSLLWECEKIIEAKRPKYLLMENVKALVSKKFKAHFEEWIKLLDNLGYKTFYEILDAKDYGVPQHRERVFAISILDENAEYSFPSKMPLSTRLRDILEKDVDEKYYLSEAQISKINLSNFNANRRIVQEKAYCDTLCARDFKDPKCVRIYGLYDDEKSRHQAYSIWGENGLSPTLDTMKGGGREPHIVEDKNYSICASRGRFLDENGNRSKDGEYCQRLELNTDGVSNTLTTVQKDNYVLEEDVSIKYLDFRVRKLTPRECWRLMGIKDSDFDKASQVVSNSQLYKQAGNAIVVDVLYYIFKNLFEERDDV
;
A
#
# COMPACT_ATOMS: atom_id res chain seq x y z
N MET A 1 -21.79 15.31 27.20
CA MET A 1 -20.93 14.10 27.07
C MET A 1 -20.91 13.77 25.60
N LYS A 2 -19.74 13.56 25.03
CA LYS A 2 -19.65 13.08 23.64
C LYS A 2 -20.29 11.70 23.54
N LYS A 3 -20.93 11.41 22.42
CA LYS A 3 -21.46 10.09 22.13
C LYS A 3 -20.30 9.14 21.82
N GLU A 4 -20.30 7.95 22.41
CA GLU A 4 -19.27 6.95 22.18
C GLU A 4 -19.68 6.02 21.02
N ILE A 5 -18.76 5.75 20.10
CA ILE A 5 -18.91 4.78 19.00
C ILE A 5 -17.93 3.64 19.25
N ASN A 6 -18.48 2.46 19.56
CA ASN A 6 -17.71 1.26 19.81
C ASN A 6 -17.26 0.62 18.49
N VAL A 7 -15.95 0.47 18.30
CA VAL A 7 -15.33 -0.03 17.08
C VAL A 7 -14.71 -1.40 17.31
N PHE A 8 -14.99 -2.34 16.42
CA PHE A 8 -14.30 -3.64 16.36
C PHE A 8 -13.62 -3.82 15.00
N GLU A 9 -12.33 -4.19 15.01
CA GLU A 9 -11.55 -4.42 13.80
C GLU A 9 -11.30 -5.92 13.59
N ALA A 10 -11.96 -6.51 12.60
CA ALA A 10 -11.63 -7.86 12.15
C ALA A 10 -10.50 -7.80 11.10
N PHE A 11 -9.47 -8.67 11.29
CA PHE A 11 -8.24 -8.66 10.48
C PHE A 11 -7.48 -7.33 10.61
N ALA A 12 -7.28 -6.88 11.84
CA ALA A 12 -6.84 -5.52 12.17
C ALA A 12 -5.48 -5.12 11.57
N GLY A 13 -4.60 -6.08 11.30
CA GLY A 13 -3.25 -5.77 10.79
C GLY A 13 -2.46 -4.90 11.77
N VAL A 14 -2.01 -3.73 11.30
CA VAL A 14 -1.31 -2.72 12.14
C VAL A 14 -2.25 -1.60 12.62
N GLY A 15 -3.58 -1.71 12.37
CA GLY A 15 -4.58 -0.75 12.85
C GLY A 15 -4.62 0.56 12.07
N THR A 16 -4.48 0.52 10.75
CA THR A 16 -4.62 1.72 9.91
C THR A 16 -6.01 2.34 9.98
N GLN A 17 -7.01 1.54 10.27
CA GLN A 17 -8.38 1.95 10.51
C GLN A 17 -8.47 2.81 11.77
N LYS A 18 -7.83 2.36 12.86
CA LYS A 18 -7.71 3.13 14.09
C LYS A 18 -6.94 4.44 13.88
N MET A 19 -5.83 4.41 13.12
CA MET A 19 -5.08 5.64 12.77
C MET A 19 -5.97 6.67 12.07
N ALA A 20 -6.84 6.23 11.15
CA ALA A 20 -7.73 7.11 10.41
C ALA A 20 -8.82 7.72 11.32
N LEU A 21 -9.43 6.92 12.20
CA LEU A 21 -10.45 7.38 13.14
C LEU A 21 -9.85 8.30 14.22
N ASP A 22 -8.67 7.96 14.77
CA ASP A 22 -7.94 8.80 15.73
C ASP A 22 -7.56 10.16 15.11
N ARG A 23 -7.21 10.17 13.82
CA ARG A 23 -6.94 11.40 13.08
C ARG A 23 -8.22 12.24 12.91
N LEU A 24 -9.32 11.60 12.53
CA LEU A 24 -10.61 12.27 12.37
C LEU A 24 -11.07 12.92 13.67
N SER A 25 -11.00 12.21 14.79
CA SER A 25 -11.35 12.75 16.12
C SER A 25 -10.53 13.97 16.49
N LYS A 26 -9.22 13.99 16.17
CA LYS A 26 -8.32 15.10 16.49
C LYS A 26 -8.53 16.33 15.63
N GLU A 27 -8.81 16.14 14.32
CA GLU A 27 -8.92 17.26 13.37
C GLU A 27 -10.27 17.96 13.38
N TYR A 28 -11.36 17.25 13.68
CA TYR A 28 -12.72 17.77 13.51
C TYR A 28 -13.48 18.05 14.80
N GLY A 29 -12.94 17.73 15.98
CA GLY A 29 -13.61 18.01 17.24
C GLY A 29 -15.03 17.45 17.32
N LEU A 30 -15.23 16.24 16.77
CA LEU A 30 -16.52 15.58 16.64
C LEU A 30 -17.27 15.49 17.99
N ASP A 31 -18.60 15.50 17.96
CA ASP A 31 -19.44 15.31 19.13
C ASP A 31 -19.43 13.87 19.68
N PHE A 32 -18.63 13.00 19.08
CA PHE A 32 -18.44 11.61 19.50
C PHE A 32 -16.95 11.22 19.57
N GLU A 33 -16.68 10.14 20.29
CA GLU A 33 -15.36 9.52 20.43
C GLU A 33 -15.43 8.08 19.98
N PHE A 34 -14.32 7.56 19.39
CA PHE A 34 -14.23 6.16 18.97
C PHE A 34 -13.54 5.33 20.06
N GLU A 35 -14.27 4.39 20.65
CA GLU A 35 -13.72 3.42 21.58
C GLU A 35 -13.46 2.06 20.87
N PHE A 36 -12.21 1.63 20.85
CA PHE A 36 -11.84 0.35 20.27
C PHE A 36 -12.07 -0.77 21.27
N VAL A 37 -13.20 -1.48 21.12
CA VAL A 37 -13.65 -2.51 22.04
C VAL A 37 -12.98 -3.87 21.82
N GLY A 38 -12.31 -4.07 20.67
CA GLY A 38 -11.54 -5.27 20.40
C GLY A 38 -11.07 -5.37 18.96
N ILE A 39 -10.13 -6.30 18.74
CA ILE A 39 -9.63 -6.67 17.42
C ILE A 39 -9.68 -8.18 17.22
N SER A 40 -9.65 -8.64 15.97
CA SER A 40 -9.33 -10.02 15.59
C SER A 40 -8.12 -10.02 14.66
N GLU A 41 -6.98 -10.53 15.18
CA GLU A 41 -5.73 -10.66 14.43
C GLU A 41 -4.98 -11.91 14.88
N VAL A 42 -4.38 -12.65 13.94
CA VAL A 42 -3.70 -13.93 14.20
C VAL A 42 -2.20 -13.89 13.96
N ASN A 43 -1.70 -12.87 13.23
CA ASN A 43 -0.29 -12.73 12.91
C ASN A 43 0.46 -12.08 14.07
N GLN A 44 1.42 -12.80 14.67
CA GLN A 44 2.19 -12.30 15.82
C GLN A 44 2.84 -10.94 15.59
N PHE A 45 3.35 -10.69 14.38
CA PHE A 45 4.06 -9.45 14.08
C PHE A 45 3.09 -8.27 13.93
N SER A 46 1.90 -8.53 13.38
CA SER A 46 0.84 -7.52 13.32
C SER A 46 0.35 -7.16 14.72
N ILE A 47 0.12 -8.15 15.59
CA ILE A 47 -0.29 -7.93 16.98
C ILE A 47 0.73 -7.10 17.75
N LEU A 48 2.03 -7.43 17.63
CA LEU A 48 3.11 -6.66 18.27
C LEU A 48 3.20 -5.22 17.76
N SER A 49 3.08 -5.01 16.45
CA SER A 49 3.08 -3.67 15.87
C SER A 49 1.85 -2.88 16.24
N TYR A 50 0.65 -3.50 16.22
CA TYR A 50 -0.59 -2.87 16.65
C TYR A 50 -0.47 -2.37 18.10
N ASP A 51 -0.02 -3.24 18.99
CA ASP A 51 0.17 -2.90 20.39
C ASP A 51 1.15 -1.76 20.59
N ALA A 52 2.32 -1.83 19.96
CA ALA A 52 3.35 -0.79 20.07
C ALA A 52 2.89 0.58 19.56
N ILE A 53 2.02 0.60 18.53
CA ILE A 53 1.51 1.84 17.93
C ILE A 53 0.40 2.46 18.76
N HIS A 54 -0.58 1.64 19.17
CA HIS A 54 -1.89 2.10 19.62
C HIS A 54 -2.12 2.04 21.12
N ASN A 55 -1.31 1.26 21.85
CA ASN A 55 -1.52 1.07 23.27
C ASN A 55 -0.39 1.69 24.09
N GLU A 56 -0.74 2.20 25.26
CA GLU A 56 0.23 2.58 26.26
C GLU A 56 0.77 1.34 26.96
N ASP A 57 2.03 1.39 27.39
CA ASP A 57 2.61 0.29 28.16
C ASP A 57 2.08 0.39 29.61
N PHE A 58 1.20 -0.51 29.96
CA PHE A 58 0.74 -0.70 31.32
C PHE A 58 1.08 -2.11 31.80
N ASP A 59 1.33 -2.24 33.09
CA ASP A 59 1.67 -3.53 33.69
C ASP A 59 0.48 -4.49 33.62
N ILE A 60 0.74 -5.63 33.00
CA ILE A 60 -0.16 -6.77 32.98
C ILE A 60 0.33 -7.74 34.06
N GLU A 61 -0.60 -8.25 34.83
CA GLU A 61 -0.34 -9.24 35.88
C GLU A 61 0.53 -10.38 35.34
N GLU A 62 1.58 -10.76 36.10
CA GLU A 62 2.47 -11.83 35.69
C GLU A 62 1.71 -13.16 35.67
N ALA A 63 1.70 -13.79 34.48
CA ALA A 63 1.15 -15.12 34.28
C ALA A 63 2.28 -16.14 34.10
N SER A 64 2.06 -17.36 34.52
CA SER A 64 2.98 -18.46 34.22
C SER A 64 3.05 -18.77 32.72
N GLU A 65 4.13 -19.43 32.29
CA GLU A 65 4.26 -19.80 30.86
C GLU A 65 3.09 -20.71 30.42
N GLU A 66 2.60 -21.59 31.27
CA GLU A 66 1.46 -22.45 31.00
C GLU A 66 0.14 -21.67 30.86
N GLU A 67 -0.05 -20.61 31.66
CA GLU A 67 -1.24 -19.76 31.56
C GLU A 67 -1.20 -18.95 30.27
N MET A 68 -0.04 -18.36 29.93
CA MET A 68 0.14 -17.68 28.67
C MET A 68 -0.10 -18.60 27.48
N GLN A 69 0.41 -19.84 27.52
CA GLN A 69 0.17 -20.83 26.46
C GLN A 69 -1.33 -21.15 26.33
N ARG A 70 -2.03 -21.40 27.43
CA ARG A 70 -3.49 -21.66 27.41
C ARG A 70 -4.28 -20.50 26.84
N TYR A 71 -3.88 -19.26 27.15
CA TYR A 71 -4.51 -18.08 26.60
C TYR A 71 -4.31 -18.00 25.07
N MET A 72 -3.08 -18.20 24.58
CA MET A 72 -2.79 -18.25 23.15
C MET A 72 -3.53 -19.40 22.45
N GLU A 73 -3.70 -20.53 23.12
CA GLU A 73 -4.47 -21.66 22.62
C GLU A 73 -5.94 -21.36 22.44
N LYS A 74 -6.54 -20.71 23.43
CA LYS A 74 -7.94 -20.28 23.38
C LYS A 74 -8.18 -19.36 22.19
N LEU A 75 -7.25 -18.44 21.94
CA LEU A 75 -7.34 -17.50 20.82
C LEU A 75 -6.87 -18.08 19.47
N ASN A 76 -6.31 -19.30 19.46
CA ASN A 76 -5.71 -19.93 18.27
C ASN A 76 -4.67 -19.05 17.58
N ILE A 77 -3.78 -18.41 18.35
CA ILE A 77 -2.70 -17.52 17.85
C ILE A 77 -1.34 -17.95 18.42
N PRO A 78 -0.23 -17.57 17.77
CA PRO A 78 -0.14 -16.98 16.43
C PRO A 78 -0.30 -18.02 15.31
N LEU A 79 -0.82 -17.58 14.17
CA LEU A 79 -0.84 -18.39 12.97
C LEU A 79 0.23 -17.92 11.96
N ASP A 80 0.83 -18.88 11.24
CA ASP A 80 1.71 -18.57 10.11
C ASP A 80 0.90 -18.27 8.84
N ASP A 81 1.62 -17.90 7.76
CA ASP A 81 1.00 -17.61 6.46
C ASP A 81 0.23 -18.79 5.85
N LYS A 82 0.40 -20.00 6.39
CA LYS A 82 -0.32 -21.21 5.97
C LYS A 82 -1.46 -21.58 6.91
N GLY A 83 -1.74 -20.76 7.92
CA GLY A 83 -2.75 -20.99 8.93
C GLY A 83 -2.34 -22.08 9.97
N ARG A 84 -1.04 -22.37 10.12
CA ARG A 84 -0.56 -23.32 11.11
C ARG A 84 -0.18 -22.59 12.38
N ARG A 85 -0.64 -23.10 13.51
CA ARG A 85 -0.30 -22.52 14.81
C ARG A 85 1.18 -22.70 15.14
N GLN A 86 1.77 -21.65 15.69
CA GLN A 86 3.15 -21.64 16.17
C GLN A 86 3.15 -21.68 17.70
N ILE A 87 4.06 -22.48 18.28
CA ILE A 87 4.28 -22.52 19.72
C ILE A 87 5.44 -21.58 20.06
N LEU A 88 5.16 -20.54 20.82
CA LEU A 88 6.17 -19.59 21.31
C LEU A 88 6.55 -19.89 22.75
N LYS A 89 7.77 -19.47 23.18
CA LYS A 89 8.29 -19.63 24.54
C LYS A 89 9.06 -18.38 24.98
N GLY A 90 9.26 -18.25 26.28
CA GLY A 90 10.04 -17.17 26.90
C GLY A 90 9.52 -15.79 26.50
N ASP A 91 10.44 -14.85 26.25
CA ASP A 91 10.10 -13.45 25.96
C ASP A 91 9.18 -13.26 24.75
N LYS A 92 9.29 -14.11 23.73
CA LYS A 92 8.40 -14.04 22.56
C LYS A 92 6.96 -14.33 22.93
N LEU A 93 6.74 -15.33 23.78
CA LEU A 93 5.43 -15.66 24.31
C LEU A 93 4.91 -14.53 25.21
N LYS A 94 5.74 -14.09 26.18
CA LYS A 94 5.39 -13.02 27.13
C LYS A 94 5.00 -11.72 26.41
N ASN A 95 5.79 -11.29 25.43
CA ASN A 95 5.51 -10.07 24.67
C ASN A 95 4.22 -10.19 23.84
N LEU A 96 4.01 -11.32 23.17
CA LEU A 96 2.79 -11.53 22.40
C LEU A 96 1.53 -11.65 23.29
N TYR A 97 1.66 -12.30 24.45
CA TYR A 97 0.59 -12.39 25.44
C TYR A 97 0.18 -10.98 25.93
N LYS A 98 1.14 -10.17 26.36
CA LYS A 98 0.89 -8.78 26.78
C LYS A 98 0.26 -7.94 25.66
N ALA A 99 0.82 -8.00 24.46
CA ALA A 99 0.29 -7.31 23.29
C ALA A 99 -1.15 -7.72 22.97
N SER A 100 -1.46 -9.00 23.09
CA SER A 100 -2.83 -9.51 22.83
C SER A 100 -3.84 -9.03 23.86
N ILE A 101 -3.45 -8.90 25.12
CA ILE A 101 -4.32 -8.39 26.20
C ILE A 101 -4.56 -6.89 26.00
N ARG A 102 -3.48 -6.09 25.82
CA ARG A 102 -3.59 -4.63 25.65
C ARG A 102 -4.41 -4.24 24.42
N SER A 103 -4.27 -5.02 23.34
CA SER A 103 -5.04 -4.82 22.11
C SER A 103 -6.47 -5.38 22.17
N LYS A 104 -6.91 -5.92 23.30
CA LYS A 104 -8.22 -6.60 23.42
C LYS A 104 -8.42 -7.59 22.27
N ASN A 105 -7.39 -8.44 21.97
CA ASN A 105 -7.39 -9.30 20.80
C ASN A 105 -8.21 -10.58 21.03
N PHE A 106 -9.20 -10.84 20.18
CA PHE A 106 -10.05 -12.02 20.17
C PHE A 106 -9.47 -13.18 19.34
N GLY A 107 -8.30 -12.99 18.71
CA GLY A 107 -7.55 -14.02 17.99
C GLY A 107 -8.16 -14.41 16.64
N ASP A 108 -8.24 -15.74 16.41
CA ASP A 108 -8.72 -16.29 15.15
C ASP A 108 -10.23 -16.12 15.00
N ILE A 109 -10.67 -15.44 13.95
CA ILE A 109 -12.08 -15.18 13.66
C ILE A 109 -12.92 -16.47 13.61
N LEU A 110 -12.31 -17.62 13.22
CA LEU A 110 -12.95 -18.94 13.22
C LEU A 110 -13.26 -19.47 14.64
N LYS A 111 -12.66 -18.87 15.67
CA LYS A 111 -12.74 -19.32 17.08
C LYS A 111 -13.36 -18.29 18.00
N ILE A 112 -13.79 -17.16 17.47
CA ILE A 112 -14.44 -16.11 18.27
C ILE A 112 -15.70 -16.66 18.93
N ASP A 113 -15.76 -16.50 20.24
CA ASP A 113 -16.95 -16.74 21.03
C ASP A 113 -17.87 -15.51 20.93
N LEU A 114 -18.95 -15.64 20.18
CA LEU A 114 -19.89 -14.56 19.91
C LEU A 114 -20.62 -14.06 21.17
N GLU A 115 -20.78 -14.89 22.20
CA GLU A 115 -21.40 -14.47 23.44
C GLU A 115 -20.51 -13.50 24.22
N ASN A 116 -19.21 -13.75 24.22
CA ASN A 116 -18.21 -12.91 24.88
C ASN A 116 -17.70 -11.74 24.03
N LEU A 117 -18.10 -11.65 22.76
CA LEU A 117 -17.74 -10.54 21.91
C LEU A 117 -18.49 -9.27 22.37
N PRO A 118 -17.81 -8.11 22.54
CA PRO A 118 -18.46 -6.86 22.97
C PRO A 118 -19.49 -6.39 21.93
N ASN A 119 -20.44 -5.58 22.38
CA ASN A 119 -21.29 -4.84 21.47
C ASN A 119 -20.43 -3.80 20.74
N MET A 120 -20.79 -3.52 19.50
CA MET A 120 -20.08 -2.58 18.64
C MET A 120 -21.06 -1.82 17.78
N ASP A 121 -20.72 -0.57 17.47
CA ASP A 121 -21.49 0.29 16.59
C ASP A 121 -20.90 0.26 15.16
N LEU A 122 -19.59 0.08 15.04
CA LEU A 122 -18.86 -0.02 13.79
C LEU A 122 -18.03 -1.30 13.74
N LEU A 123 -18.30 -2.15 12.77
CA LEU A 123 -17.45 -3.28 12.41
C LEU A 123 -16.64 -2.97 11.16
N ILE A 124 -15.32 -3.06 11.26
CA ILE A 124 -14.41 -2.93 10.11
C ILE A 124 -13.83 -4.30 9.80
N TYR A 125 -13.89 -4.73 8.53
CA TYR A 125 -13.40 -6.04 8.13
C TYR A 125 -12.77 -6.05 6.74
N SER A 126 -11.54 -6.58 6.69
CA SER A 126 -10.72 -6.69 5.48
C SER A 126 -10.07 -8.07 5.45
N TRP A 127 -10.82 -9.07 4.99
CA TRP A 127 -10.35 -10.46 5.00
C TRP A 127 -9.29 -10.74 3.94
N PRO A 128 -8.48 -11.81 4.09
CA PRO A 128 -7.42 -12.14 3.13
C PRO A 128 -7.94 -12.32 1.69
N CYS A 129 -7.32 -11.59 0.76
CA CYS A 129 -7.71 -11.58 -0.66
C CYS A 129 -6.97 -12.60 -1.53
N THR A 130 -6.25 -13.56 -0.93
CA THR A 130 -5.33 -14.47 -1.64
C THR A 130 -6.00 -15.28 -2.74
N ASP A 131 -7.27 -15.65 -2.56
CA ASP A 131 -8.01 -16.50 -3.49
C ASP A 131 -8.89 -15.70 -4.48
N VAL A 132 -8.90 -14.37 -4.33
CA VAL A 132 -9.62 -13.43 -5.20
C VAL A 132 -8.67 -12.60 -6.04
N SER A 133 -7.46 -12.31 -5.52
CA SER A 133 -6.48 -11.47 -6.21
C SER A 133 -5.97 -12.09 -7.51
N GLY A 134 -5.61 -11.26 -8.49
CA GLY A 134 -5.03 -11.72 -9.76
C GLY A 134 -3.71 -12.49 -9.62
N ALA A 135 -3.01 -12.32 -8.49
CA ALA A 135 -1.77 -13.03 -8.15
C ALA A 135 -1.99 -14.33 -7.37
N GLY A 136 -3.21 -14.59 -6.90
CA GLY A 136 -3.59 -15.78 -6.15
C GLY A 136 -4.10 -16.92 -7.02
N LYS A 137 -4.57 -17.99 -6.38
CA LYS A 137 -5.13 -19.17 -7.07
C LYS A 137 -6.48 -18.91 -7.72
N GLN A 138 -7.14 -17.80 -7.37
CA GLN A 138 -8.45 -17.40 -7.88
C GLN A 138 -9.55 -18.46 -7.64
N GLU A 139 -9.49 -19.17 -6.52
CA GLU A 139 -10.46 -20.18 -6.11
C GLU A 139 -11.78 -19.57 -5.60
N GLY A 140 -11.78 -18.24 -5.35
CA GLY A 140 -12.97 -17.51 -4.90
C GLY A 140 -13.18 -17.55 -3.39
N PHE A 141 -14.37 -17.15 -2.96
CA PHE A 141 -14.74 -17.05 -1.54
C PHE A 141 -16.14 -17.62 -1.27
N LEU A 142 -16.50 -18.70 -1.96
CA LEU A 142 -17.77 -19.40 -1.75
C LEU A 142 -17.93 -19.84 -0.28
N LYS A 143 -19.15 -19.76 0.24
CA LYS A 143 -19.48 -20.24 1.58
C LYS A 143 -19.15 -21.75 1.68
N GLY A 144 -18.35 -22.11 2.68
CA GLY A 144 -17.92 -23.50 2.90
C GLY A 144 -16.77 -23.99 1.99
N SER A 145 -16.14 -23.12 1.19
CA SER A 145 -15.01 -23.50 0.31
C SER A 145 -13.71 -23.80 1.05
N ASN A 146 -13.62 -23.49 2.35
CA ASN A 146 -12.39 -23.57 3.16
C ASN A 146 -11.18 -22.83 2.58
N THR A 147 -11.41 -21.87 1.67
CA THR A 147 -10.38 -20.94 1.19
C THR A 147 -10.14 -19.86 2.25
N ARG A 148 -8.99 -19.18 2.19
CA ARG A 148 -8.72 -18.05 3.10
C ARG A 148 -9.68 -16.88 2.84
N SER A 149 -10.12 -16.73 1.60
CA SER A 149 -11.11 -15.70 1.24
C SER A 149 -12.52 -16.04 1.71
N SER A 150 -12.81 -17.29 2.12
CA SER A 150 -14.10 -17.67 2.72
C SER A 150 -14.26 -17.20 4.16
N LEU A 151 -13.23 -16.63 4.79
CA LEU A 151 -13.32 -16.00 6.12
C LEU A 151 -14.30 -14.81 6.17
N LEU A 152 -14.72 -14.28 5.03
CA LEU A 152 -15.85 -13.34 4.93
C LEU A 152 -17.10 -13.87 5.64
N TRP A 153 -17.38 -15.18 5.52
CA TRP A 153 -18.57 -15.79 6.08
C TRP A 153 -18.52 -15.94 7.62
N GLU A 154 -17.35 -15.77 8.23
CA GLU A 154 -17.26 -15.64 9.69
C GLU A 154 -17.68 -14.23 10.14
N CYS A 155 -17.46 -13.21 9.30
CA CYS A 155 -17.99 -11.87 9.56
C CYS A 155 -19.53 -11.86 9.55
N GLU A 156 -20.19 -12.68 8.69
CA GLU A 156 -21.66 -12.86 8.70
C GLU A 156 -22.17 -13.17 10.12
N LYS A 157 -21.55 -14.14 10.78
CA LYS A 157 -21.96 -14.56 12.14
C LYS A 157 -21.84 -13.42 13.17
N ILE A 158 -20.78 -12.64 13.07
CA ILE A 158 -20.57 -11.45 13.93
C ILE A 158 -21.65 -10.41 13.66
N ILE A 159 -21.92 -10.12 12.38
CA ILE A 159 -22.92 -9.13 11.95
C ILE A 159 -24.32 -9.56 12.42
N GLU A 160 -24.68 -10.84 12.25
CA GLU A 160 -25.96 -11.37 12.72
C GLU A 160 -26.13 -11.27 14.23
N ALA A 161 -25.07 -11.64 15.01
CA ALA A 161 -25.10 -11.67 16.46
C ALA A 161 -25.08 -10.27 17.10
N LYS A 162 -24.30 -9.34 16.56
CA LYS A 162 -24.04 -8.03 17.19
C LYS A 162 -24.75 -6.86 16.51
N ARG A 163 -25.20 -7.01 15.28
CA ARG A 163 -26.00 -5.99 14.55
C ARG A 163 -25.37 -4.59 14.59
N PRO A 164 -24.07 -4.40 14.26
CA PRO A 164 -23.46 -3.08 14.27
C PRO A 164 -24.24 -2.09 13.38
N LYS A 165 -24.35 -0.82 13.81
CA LYS A 165 -25.02 0.21 12.99
C LYS A 165 -24.29 0.45 11.68
N TYR A 166 -22.96 0.38 11.69
CA TYR A 166 -22.10 0.65 10.55
C TYR A 166 -21.17 -0.54 10.27
N LEU A 167 -21.00 -0.84 8.97
CA LEU A 167 -20.03 -1.82 8.49
C LEU A 167 -19.13 -1.15 7.48
N LEU A 168 -17.81 -1.31 7.62
CA LEU A 168 -16.84 -0.93 6.58
C LEU A 168 -16.10 -2.19 6.10
N MET A 169 -16.20 -2.45 4.82
CA MET A 169 -15.51 -3.54 4.12
C MET A 169 -14.45 -2.98 3.19
N GLU A 170 -13.26 -3.60 3.16
CA GLU A 170 -12.26 -3.35 2.14
C GLU A 170 -11.75 -4.65 1.52
N ASN A 171 -11.48 -4.64 0.21
CA ASN A 171 -10.79 -5.74 -0.46
C ASN A 171 -10.21 -5.30 -1.83
N VAL A 172 -9.55 -6.21 -2.54
CA VAL A 172 -8.98 -5.95 -3.88
C VAL A 172 -10.09 -5.69 -4.91
N LYS A 173 -9.80 -4.84 -5.90
CA LYS A 173 -10.69 -4.51 -7.01
C LYS A 173 -11.26 -5.76 -7.73
N ALA A 174 -10.49 -6.85 -7.77
CA ALA A 174 -10.92 -8.09 -8.42
C ALA A 174 -12.21 -8.68 -7.82
N LEU A 175 -12.56 -8.36 -6.56
CA LEU A 175 -13.79 -8.80 -5.91
C LEU A 175 -15.05 -8.44 -6.72
N VAL A 176 -15.07 -7.27 -7.33
CA VAL A 176 -16.20 -6.78 -8.16
C VAL A 176 -16.00 -7.03 -9.66
N SER A 177 -15.00 -7.83 -10.05
CA SER A 177 -14.79 -8.24 -11.44
C SER A 177 -15.87 -9.22 -11.91
N LYS A 178 -16.02 -9.36 -13.24
CA LYS A 178 -16.99 -10.30 -13.84
C LYS A 178 -16.89 -11.73 -13.26
N LYS A 179 -15.70 -12.16 -12.85
CA LYS A 179 -15.47 -13.50 -12.29
C LYS A 179 -16.09 -13.69 -10.91
N PHE A 180 -16.03 -12.68 -10.05
CA PHE A 180 -16.41 -12.78 -8.64
C PHE A 180 -17.66 -11.96 -8.30
N LYS A 181 -18.18 -11.20 -9.25
CA LYS A 181 -19.31 -10.28 -9.05
C LYS A 181 -20.53 -10.98 -8.45
N ALA A 182 -20.87 -12.17 -8.96
CA ALA A 182 -22.01 -12.93 -8.46
C ALA A 182 -21.90 -13.27 -6.96
N HIS A 183 -20.70 -13.67 -6.49
CA HIS A 183 -20.46 -13.95 -5.06
C HIS A 183 -20.49 -12.68 -4.22
N PHE A 184 -20.04 -11.55 -4.78
CA PHE A 184 -20.12 -10.26 -4.09
C PHE A 184 -21.58 -9.79 -3.98
N GLU A 185 -22.38 -9.96 -5.03
CA GLU A 185 -23.83 -9.67 -5.03
C GLU A 185 -24.59 -10.56 -4.03
N GLU A 186 -24.18 -11.83 -3.86
CA GLU A 186 -24.71 -12.71 -2.82
C GLU A 186 -24.45 -12.15 -1.42
N TRP A 187 -23.22 -11.66 -1.17
CA TRP A 187 -22.88 -10.99 0.08
C TRP A 187 -23.73 -9.73 0.33
N ILE A 188 -23.87 -8.86 -0.69
CA ILE A 188 -24.70 -7.66 -0.57
C ILE A 188 -26.16 -8.03 -0.28
N LYS A 189 -26.71 -9.04 -0.97
CA LYS A 189 -28.07 -9.51 -0.73
C LYS A 189 -28.25 -10.06 0.69
N LEU A 190 -27.26 -10.72 1.24
CA LEU A 190 -27.28 -11.18 2.62
C LEU A 190 -27.39 -9.98 3.57
N LEU A 191 -26.57 -8.96 3.39
CA LEU A 191 -26.62 -7.73 4.20
C LEU A 191 -27.97 -7.01 4.07
N ASP A 192 -28.53 -6.95 2.86
CA ASP A 192 -29.85 -6.39 2.60
C ASP A 192 -30.94 -7.15 3.38
N ASN A 193 -30.93 -8.49 3.35
CA ASN A 193 -31.85 -9.33 4.15
C ASN A 193 -31.70 -9.10 5.65
N LEU A 194 -30.53 -8.66 6.12
CA LEU A 194 -30.30 -8.25 7.50
C LEU A 194 -30.69 -6.79 7.78
N GLY A 195 -31.25 -6.06 6.82
CA GLY A 195 -31.72 -4.67 6.95
C GLY A 195 -30.61 -3.63 6.74
N TYR A 196 -29.49 -4.01 6.16
CA TYR A 196 -28.42 -3.05 5.81
C TYR A 196 -28.59 -2.53 4.40
N LYS A 197 -28.48 -1.23 4.22
CA LYS A 197 -28.30 -0.60 2.90
C LYS A 197 -26.82 -0.45 2.61
N THR A 198 -26.35 -1.03 1.50
CA THR A 198 -24.92 -1.11 1.15
C THR A 198 -24.58 -0.23 -0.04
N PHE A 199 -23.54 0.58 0.11
CA PHE A 199 -22.91 1.41 -0.92
C PHE A 199 -21.50 0.90 -1.15
N TYR A 200 -21.04 0.80 -2.40
CA TYR A 200 -19.65 0.41 -2.67
C TYR A 200 -19.06 1.14 -3.86
N GLU A 201 -17.76 1.40 -3.80
CA GLU A 201 -17.00 2.06 -4.85
C GLU A 201 -15.56 1.55 -4.89
N ILE A 202 -14.92 1.70 -6.07
CA ILE A 202 -13.48 1.45 -6.23
C ILE A 202 -12.75 2.77 -6.07
N LEU A 203 -11.94 2.88 -5.03
CA LEU A 203 -11.14 4.06 -4.74
C LEU A 203 -9.66 3.78 -5.02
N ASP A 204 -8.94 4.79 -5.53
CA ASP A 204 -7.52 4.74 -5.80
C ASP A 204 -6.77 5.68 -4.85
N ALA A 205 -5.78 5.19 -4.14
CA ALA A 205 -5.04 5.94 -3.12
C ALA A 205 -4.45 7.27 -3.65
N LYS A 206 -4.05 7.32 -4.93
CA LYS A 206 -3.56 8.56 -5.55
C LYS A 206 -4.60 9.68 -5.61
N ASP A 207 -5.87 9.34 -5.59
CA ASP A 207 -6.98 10.30 -5.61
C ASP A 207 -7.27 10.87 -4.19
N TYR A 208 -6.47 10.48 -3.17
CA TYR A 208 -6.64 10.86 -1.77
C TYR A 208 -5.32 11.28 -1.08
N GLY A 209 -4.39 11.85 -1.86
CA GLY A 209 -3.17 12.49 -1.33
C GLY A 209 -1.93 11.61 -1.24
N VAL A 210 -2.03 10.32 -1.53
CA VAL A 210 -0.90 9.38 -1.46
C VAL A 210 -0.35 9.09 -2.85
N PRO A 211 0.96 9.25 -3.13
CA PRO A 211 1.52 9.05 -4.47
C PRO A 211 1.66 7.55 -4.81
N GLN A 212 0.58 6.79 -4.63
CA GLN A 212 0.50 5.36 -4.90
C GLN A 212 -0.76 5.04 -5.71
N HIS A 213 -0.60 4.33 -6.83
CA HIS A 213 -1.72 3.74 -7.56
C HIS A 213 -2.12 2.43 -6.87
N ARG A 214 -3.14 2.51 -6.01
CA ARG A 214 -3.68 1.37 -5.26
C ARG A 214 -5.20 1.39 -5.29
N GLU A 215 -5.77 0.69 -6.25
CA GLU A 215 -7.22 0.53 -6.34
C GLU A 215 -7.73 -0.55 -5.39
N ARG A 216 -8.73 -0.20 -4.59
CA ARG A 216 -9.44 -1.12 -3.68
C ARG A 216 -10.94 -0.89 -3.77
N VAL A 217 -11.71 -1.94 -3.59
CA VAL A 217 -13.15 -1.81 -3.38
C VAL A 217 -13.42 -1.58 -1.90
N PHE A 218 -14.19 -0.55 -1.62
CA PHE A 218 -14.71 -0.25 -0.29
C PHE A 218 -16.22 -0.38 -0.32
N ALA A 219 -16.82 -0.90 0.76
CA ALA A 219 -18.25 -0.88 0.95
C ALA A 219 -18.60 -0.38 2.34
N ILE A 220 -19.55 0.53 2.39
CA ILE A 220 -20.20 0.99 3.62
C ILE A 220 -21.61 0.41 3.64
N SER A 221 -21.94 -0.27 4.73
CA SER A 221 -23.30 -0.76 4.94
C SER A 221 -23.85 -0.17 6.23
N ILE A 222 -25.07 0.34 6.18
CA ILE A 222 -25.70 1.05 7.29
C ILE A 222 -26.99 0.32 7.62
N LEU A 223 -27.20 0.03 8.91
CA LEU A 223 -28.40 -0.64 9.41
C LEU A 223 -29.58 0.34 9.46
N ASP A 224 -30.01 0.76 8.28
CA ASP A 224 -31.14 1.64 8.01
C ASP A 224 -31.48 1.55 6.52
N GLU A 225 -32.70 1.15 6.18
CA GLU A 225 -33.17 1.01 4.80
C GLU A 225 -33.23 2.36 4.05
N ASN A 226 -33.38 3.46 4.78
CA ASN A 226 -33.43 4.81 4.23
C ASN A 226 -32.06 5.52 4.27
N ALA A 227 -31.00 4.84 4.69
CA ALA A 227 -29.68 5.46 4.76
C ALA A 227 -29.23 6.01 3.41
N GLU A 228 -28.53 7.13 3.45
CA GLU A 228 -27.84 7.71 2.31
C GLU A 228 -26.33 7.81 2.66
N TYR A 229 -25.48 7.52 1.71
CA TYR A 229 -24.04 7.66 1.83
C TYR A 229 -23.42 7.91 0.46
N SER A 230 -22.47 8.84 0.40
CA SER A 230 -21.66 9.13 -0.78
C SER A 230 -20.19 8.94 -0.47
N PHE A 231 -19.47 8.28 -1.35
CA PHE A 231 -18.01 8.17 -1.22
C PHE A 231 -17.34 9.53 -1.42
N PRO A 232 -16.14 9.75 -0.82
CA PRO A 232 -15.45 11.03 -0.90
C PRO A 232 -15.05 11.35 -2.34
N SER A 233 -15.21 12.63 -2.71
CA SER A 233 -14.78 13.14 -4.01
C SER A 233 -13.26 13.04 -4.18
N LYS A 234 -12.82 12.79 -5.41
CA LYS A 234 -11.40 12.74 -5.75
C LYS A 234 -10.74 14.10 -5.56
N MET A 235 -9.51 14.10 -5.09
CA MET A 235 -8.70 15.29 -4.90
C MET A 235 -7.50 15.32 -5.85
N PRO A 236 -7.04 16.52 -6.27
CA PRO A 236 -5.80 16.64 -7.00
C PRO A 236 -4.61 16.13 -6.18
N LEU A 237 -3.80 15.24 -6.76
CA LEU A 237 -2.60 14.74 -6.11
C LEU A 237 -1.49 15.81 -6.14
N SER A 238 -1.17 16.40 -5.00
CA SER A 238 -0.06 17.34 -4.82
C SER A 238 1.26 16.67 -4.44
N THR A 239 1.18 15.55 -3.73
CA THR A 239 2.34 14.77 -3.26
C THR A 239 2.93 13.93 -4.40
N ARG A 240 4.26 13.85 -4.47
CA ARG A 240 4.99 13.01 -5.41
C ARG A 240 5.85 12.00 -4.65
N LEU A 241 6.37 10.99 -5.35
CA LEU A 241 7.21 9.97 -4.71
C LEU A 241 8.41 10.59 -3.97
N ARG A 242 9.08 11.60 -4.57
CA ARG A 242 10.20 12.31 -3.94
C ARG A 242 9.87 12.92 -2.58
N ASP A 243 8.61 13.29 -2.34
CA ASP A 243 8.19 13.94 -1.10
C ASP A 243 8.12 12.97 0.07
N ILE A 244 8.06 11.67 -0.22
CA ILE A 244 8.05 10.60 0.79
C ILE A 244 9.41 9.91 0.96
N LEU A 245 10.40 10.20 0.09
CA LEU A 245 11.71 9.56 0.15
C LEU A 245 12.52 10.04 1.36
N GLU A 246 13.34 9.14 1.90
CA GLU A 246 14.34 9.45 2.91
C GLU A 246 15.56 10.10 2.23
N LYS A 247 16.16 11.12 2.88
CA LYS A 247 17.32 11.85 2.34
C LYS A 247 18.60 11.03 2.41
N ASP A 248 18.77 10.28 3.51
CA ASP A 248 19.95 9.47 3.77
C ASP A 248 19.52 8.01 3.88
N VAL A 249 19.92 7.19 2.92
CA VAL A 249 19.53 5.78 2.84
C VAL A 249 20.78 4.90 2.87
N ASP A 250 20.75 3.86 3.72
CA ASP A 250 21.82 2.87 3.89
C ASP A 250 22.13 2.16 2.56
N GLU A 251 23.42 1.97 2.25
CA GLU A 251 23.95 1.30 1.06
C GLU A 251 23.34 -0.08 0.79
N LYS A 252 22.86 -0.78 1.81
CA LYS A 252 22.20 -2.09 1.66
C LYS A 252 20.90 -2.05 0.81
N TYR A 253 20.30 -0.87 0.65
CA TYR A 253 19.13 -0.68 -0.19
C TYR A 253 19.48 -0.46 -1.66
N TYR A 254 20.73 -0.07 -1.96
CA TYR A 254 21.19 0.14 -3.32
C TYR A 254 21.48 -1.20 -4.02
N LEU A 255 21.18 -1.28 -5.31
CA LEU A 255 21.49 -2.44 -6.13
C LEU A 255 22.97 -2.41 -6.53
N SER A 256 23.63 -3.56 -6.45
CA SER A 256 24.98 -3.74 -7.00
C SER A 256 24.95 -3.74 -8.54
N GLU A 257 26.07 -3.42 -9.17
CA GLU A 257 26.23 -3.50 -10.62
C GLU A 257 25.85 -4.88 -11.17
N ALA A 258 26.18 -5.95 -10.45
CA ALA A 258 25.80 -7.32 -10.84
C ALA A 258 24.28 -7.57 -10.76
N GLN A 259 23.55 -6.86 -9.94
CA GLN A 259 22.08 -6.91 -9.88
C GLN A 259 21.48 -6.06 -10.99
N ILE A 260 22.01 -4.86 -11.21
CA ILE A 260 21.59 -3.96 -12.30
C ILE A 260 21.82 -4.61 -13.66
N SER A 261 22.96 -5.29 -13.87
CA SER A 261 23.26 -5.97 -15.14
C SER A 261 22.36 -7.19 -15.43
N LYS A 262 21.75 -7.80 -14.40
CA LYS A 262 20.74 -8.85 -14.54
C LYS A 262 19.37 -8.31 -14.91
N ILE A 263 19.13 -7.04 -14.65
CA ILE A 263 17.97 -6.33 -15.17
C ILE A 263 18.25 -6.15 -16.66
N ASN A 264 17.56 -6.93 -17.51
CA ASN A 264 17.87 -6.98 -18.94
C ASN A 264 17.56 -5.65 -19.61
N LEU A 265 18.61 -4.87 -19.86
CA LEU A 265 18.52 -3.52 -20.46
C LEU A 265 18.47 -3.56 -21.98
N SER A 266 18.43 -4.75 -22.61
CA SER A 266 18.61 -4.95 -24.03
C SER A 266 17.49 -4.45 -24.95
N ASN A 267 16.34 -4.06 -24.39
CA ASN A 267 15.19 -3.61 -25.18
C ASN A 267 14.86 -2.12 -24.98
N PHE A 268 15.89 -1.32 -25.13
CA PHE A 268 15.77 0.13 -25.15
C PHE A 268 15.25 0.62 -26.49
N ASN A 269 13.95 0.65 -26.73
CA ASN A 269 13.35 1.07 -27.99
C ASN A 269 12.77 2.50 -27.97
N ALA A 270 12.90 3.16 -29.13
CA ALA A 270 12.65 4.57 -29.38
C ALA A 270 11.18 5.06 -29.22
N ASN A 271 10.22 4.18 -28.95
CA ASN A 271 8.80 4.55 -28.79
C ASN A 271 8.42 5.13 -27.42
N ARG A 272 9.38 5.59 -26.66
CA ARG A 272 9.35 5.93 -25.24
C ARG A 272 8.95 7.34 -24.91
N ARG A 273 8.67 8.16 -25.90
CA ARG A 273 8.15 9.53 -25.70
C ARG A 273 6.78 9.58 -25.02
N ILE A 274 6.06 8.44 -24.99
CA ILE A 274 4.67 8.37 -24.49
C ILE A 274 4.58 8.26 -22.97
N VAL A 275 5.63 7.81 -22.28
CA VAL A 275 5.58 7.57 -20.82
C VAL A 275 5.92 8.82 -20.00
N GLN A 276 6.58 9.82 -20.57
CA GLN A 276 6.79 11.10 -19.89
C GLN A 276 5.49 11.91 -19.72
N GLU A 277 4.47 11.66 -20.53
CA GLU A 277 3.16 12.36 -20.45
C GLU A 277 2.15 11.65 -19.54
N LYS A 278 2.31 10.35 -19.24
CA LYS A 278 1.45 9.63 -18.32
C LYS A 278 2.12 9.54 -16.96
N ALA A 279 1.76 10.44 -16.05
CA ALA A 279 2.19 10.45 -14.65
C ALA A 279 1.72 9.22 -13.84
N TYR A 280 1.42 8.09 -14.49
CA TYR A 280 0.81 6.92 -13.84
C TYR A 280 1.57 5.65 -14.16
N CYS A 281 1.76 4.84 -13.14
CA CYS A 281 2.18 3.47 -13.27
C CYS A 281 1.04 2.51 -12.97
N ASP A 282 0.99 1.38 -13.65
CA ASP A 282 -0.04 0.36 -13.46
C ASP A 282 0.11 -0.40 -12.14
N THR A 283 -0.99 -0.95 -11.62
CA THR A 283 -1.11 -1.66 -10.34
C THR A 283 -0.09 -2.79 -10.17
N LEU A 284 0.55 -2.86 -9.00
CA LEU A 284 1.39 -3.98 -8.58
C LEU A 284 0.58 -5.18 -8.08
N CYS A 285 1.02 -6.37 -8.41
CA CYS A 285 0.42 -7.62 -7.96
C CYS A 285 1.30 -8.35 -6.95
N ALA A 286 0.71 -9.11 -6.04
CA ALA A 286 1.42 -9.88 -5.02
C ALA A 286 2.40 -10.94 -5.59
N ARG A 287 2.38 -11.20 -6.90
CA ARG A 287 3.29 -12.10 -7.60
C ARG A 287 4.55 -11.42 -8.14
N ASP A 288 4.60 -10.08 -8.09
CA ASP A 288 5.71 -9.26 -8.58
C ASP A 288 7.01 -9.46 -7.77
N PHE A 289 6.98 -10.36 -6.79
CA PHE A 289 8.14 -10.72 -5.99
C PHE A 289 9.20 -11.58 -6.71
N LYS A 290 8.82 -12.19 -7.79
CA LYS A 290 9.79 -12.89 -8.67
C LYS A 290 10.33 -11.96 -9.73
N ASP A 291 9.54 -10.93 -10.07
CA ASP A 291 9.79 -9.97 -11.13
C ASP A 291 9.31 -8.57 -10.69
N PRO A 292 10.11 -7.68 -10.03
CA PRO A 292 9.72 -6.34 -9.59
C PRO A 292 9.32 -5.45 -10.77
N LYS A 293 8.27 -4.64 -10.58
CA LYS A 293 7.87 -3.62 -11.56
C LYS A 293 8.87 -2.50 -11.59
N CYS A 294 9.27 -2.13 -12.80
CA CYS A 294 10.06 -0.94 -13.06
C CYS A 294 9.18 0.20 -13.52
N VAL A 295 9.39 1.42 -13.07
CA VAL A 295 8.96 2.59 -13.83
C VAL A 295 9.77 2.55 -15.10
N ARG A 296 9.04 2.56 -16.20
CA ARG A 296 9.64 2.83 -17.50
C ARG A 296 10.14 4.26 -17.52
N ILE A 297 11.24 4.55 -16.89
CA ILE A 297 12.01 5.71 -17.30
C ILE A 297 12.59 5.39 -18.66
N TYR A 298 12.94 4.11 -18.92
CA TYR A 298 13.37 3.58 -20.22
C TYR A 298 13.06 2.09 -20.22
N GLY A 299 12.20 1.58 -21.11
CA GLY A 299 11.70 0.22 -21.10
C GLY A 299 12.76 -0.85 -21.03
N LEU A 300 12.74 -1.61 -19.97
CA LEU A 300 13.66 -2.73 -19.73
C LEU A 300 13.21 -4.04 -20.39
N TYR A 301 11.95 -4.12 -20.83
CA TYR A 301 11.42 -5.31 -21.51
C TYR A 301 10.41 -4.90 -22.59
N ASP A 302 10.66 -5.32 -23.81
CA ASP A 302 9.72 -5.29 -24.93
C ASP A 302 9.57 -6.73 -25.45
N ASP A 303 8.91 -7.56 -24.64
CA ASP A 303 8.46 -8.87 -25.04
C ASP A 303 6.95 -8.97 -24.77
N GLU A 304 6.16 -9.12 -25.83
CA GLU A 304 4.71 -9.29 -25.74
C GLU A 304 4.28 -10.47 -24.86
N LYS A 305 5.21 -11.37 -24.50
CA LYS A 305 4.97 -12.54 -23.67
C LYS A 305 5.22 -12.34 -22.18
N SER A 306 5.95 -11.28 -21.77
CA SER A 306 6.25 -11.04 -20.36
C SER A 306 5.36 -9.95 -19.76
N ARG A 307 4.11 -10.25 -19.54
CA ARG A 307 3.18 -9.39 -18.75
C ARG A 307 3.50 -9.40 -17.25
N HIS A 308 4.75 -9.63 -16.87
CA HIS A 308 5.16 -9.73 -15.47
C HIS A 308 5.72 -8.40 -14.97
N GLN A 309 5.20 -7.96 -13.81
CA GLN A 309 5.42 -6.66 -13.19
C GLN A 309 6.62 -6.61 -12.22
N ALA A 310 7.46 -7.64 -12.26
CA ALA A 310 8.64 -7.75 -11.42
C ALA A 310 9.83 -6.97 -12.02
N TYR A 311 10.75 -6.46 -11.17
CA TYR A 311 11.92 -5.65 -11.51
C TYR A 311 11.59 -4.25 -12.06
N SER A 312 10.59 -3.56 -11.47
CA SER A 312 10.24 -2.21 -11.86
C SER A 312 11.04 -1.16 -11.08
N ILE A 313 11.67 -0.23 -11.79
CA ILE A 313 12.40 0.90 -11.24
C ILE A 313 11.54 2.17 -11.45
N TRP A 314 11.40 3.01 -10.43
CA TRP A 314 10.51 4.16 -10.42
C TRP A 314 11.31 5.46 -10.45
N GLY A 315 10.85 6.45 -11.21
CA GLY A 315 11.39 7.80 -11.13
C GLY A 315 10.90 8.52 -9.88
N GLU A 316 11.72 9.36 -9.29
CA GLU A 316 11.40 10.13 -8.08
C GLU A 316 10.16 11.03 -8.23
N ASN A 317 9.85 11.45 -9.46
CA ASN A 317 8.69 12.27 -9.80
C ASN A 317 7.43 11.44 -10.11
N GLY A 318 7.51 10.12 -10.08
CA GLY A 318 6.44 9.19 -10.40
C GLY A 318 5.48 8.90 -9.24
N LEU A 319 4.51 8.02 -9.52
CA LEU A 319 3.63 7.44 -8.52
C LEU A 319 4.15 6.05 -8.14
N SER A 320 4.14 5.71 -6.85
CA SER A 320 4.42 4.35 -6.43
C SER A 320 3.29 3.40 -6.84
N PRO A 321 3.62 2.18 -7.19
CA PRO A 321 2.65 1.11 -7.37
C PRO A 321 2.01 0.69 -6.03
N THR A 322 1.02 -0.20 -6.11
CA THR A 322 0.50 -0.88 -4.93
C THR A 322 1.59 -1.69 -4.25
N LEU A 323 1.83 -1.43 -2.97
CA LEU A 323 2.71 -2.25 -2.15
C LEU A 323 2.07 -3.62 -1.92
N ASP A 324 2.85 -4.67 -2.07
CA ASP A 324 2.45 -6.03 -1.71
C ASP A 324 3.13 -6.48 -0.41
N THR A 325 2.89 -7.72 0.01
CA THR A 325 3.43 -8.25 1.27
C THR A 325 4.93 -8.57 1.21
N MET A 326 5.61 -8.29 0.12
CA MET A 326 7.07 -8.40 -0.08
C MET A 326 7.74 -9.62 0.58
N LYS A 327 7.18 -10.81 0.34
CA LYS A 327 7.62 -12.08 0.96
C LYS A 327 8.96 -12.61 0.44
N GLY A 328 9.97 -11.78 0.35
CA GLY A 328 11.33 -12.14 -0.13
C GLY A 328 11.42 -12.29 -1.64
N GLY A 329 12.62 -12.48 -2.17
CA GLY A 329 12.86 -12.70 -3.60
C GLY A 329 12.94 -11.45 -4.46
N GLY A 330 13.29 -10.26 -3.89
CA GLY A 330 13.52 -9.04 -4.66
C GLY A 330 12.24 -8.25 -5.00
N ARG A 331 11.26 -8.26 -4.12
CA ARG A 331 9.93 -7.61 -4.28
C ARG A 331 9.86 -6.17 -3.85
N GLU A 332 10.94 -5.67 -3.31
CA GLU A 332 11.00 -4.32 -2.81
C GLU A 332 10.94 -3.35 -3.99
N PRO A 333 10.11 -2.30 -3.92
CA PRO A 333 10.06 -1.25 -4.94
C PRO A 333 11.44 -0.61 -5.12
N HIS A 334 11.80 -0.31 -6.36
CA HIS A 334 13.07 0.35 -6.70
C HIS A 334 12.80 1.73 -7.25
N ILE A 335 13.67 2.68 -6.95
CA ILE A 335 13.65 4.04 -7.52
C ILE A 335 14.96 4.34 -8.26
N VAL A 336 14.87 5.24 -9.24
CA VAL A 336 16.01 5.91 -9.86
C VAL A 336 16.05 7.33 -9.31
N GLU A 337 17.15 7.69 -8.68
CA GLU A 337 17.44 9.05 -8.30
C GLU A 337 18.11 9.74 -9.51
N ASP A 338 17.42 10.73 -10.05
CA ASP A 338 17.81 11.38 -11.31
C ASP A 338 18.84 12.48 -11.06
N LYS A 339 19.97 12.39 -11.72
CA LYS A 339 20.95 13.49 -11.80
C LYS A 339 21.02 14.04 -13.21
N ASN A 340 20.18 15.05 -13.46
CA ASN A 340 20.27 15.98 -14.59
C ASN A 340 20.20 15.40 -16.01
N TYR A 341 19.06 15.57 -16.67
CA TYR A 341 18.94 15.47 -18.13
C TYR A 341 19.31 16.80 -18.77
N SER A 342 20.12 16.78 -19.83
CA SER A 342 20.41 17.94 -20.65
C SER A 342 19.84 17.77 -22.03
N ILE A 343 19.08 18.76 -22.50
CA ILE A 343 18.64 18.87 -23.91
C ILE A 343 19.77 19.55 -24.67
N CYS A 344 20.12 19.02 -25.84
CA CYS A 344 21.18 19.59 -26.65
C CYS A 344 20.79 19.79 -28.12
N ALA A 345 21.47 20.69 -28.78
CA ALA A 345 21.38 20.85 -30.22
C ALA A 345 22.74 20.57 -30.84
N SER A 346 22.78 19.77 -31.91
CA SER A 346 23.99 19.60 -32.70
C SER A 346 24.00 20.65 -33.82
N ARG A 347 24.94 21.57 -33.75
CA ARG A 347 25.03 22.67 -34.69
C ARG A 347 26.39 22.73 -35.38
N GLY A 348 26.40 22.83 -36.73
CA GLY A 348 27.58 23.10 -37.50
C GLY A 348 28.05 24.53 -37.28
N ARG A 349 29.31 24.72 -36.97
CA ARG A 349 29.97 26.02 -36.80
C ARG A 349 31.31 26.04 -37.52
N PHE A 350 31.64 27.18 -38.09
CA PHE A 350 33.00 27.47 -38.51
C PHE A 350 33.73 28.13 -37.33
N LEU A 351 34.77 27.48 -36.82
CA LEU A 351 35.50 27.91 -35.65
C LEU A 351 36.98 28.16 -35.99
N ASP A 352 37.56 29.19 -35.35
CA ASP A 352 39.01 29.41 -35.37
C ASP A 352 39.76 28.42 -34.45
N GLU A 353 41.08 28.50 -34.45
CA GLU A 353 41.98 27.69 -33.61
C GLU A 353 41.72 27.82 -32.10
N ASN A 354 41.04 28.90 -31.68
CA ASN A 354 40.65 29.14 -30.29
C ASN A 354 39.20 28.71 -29.98
N GLY A 355 38.50 28.08 -30.93
CA GLY A 355 37.11 27.62 -30.79
C GLY A 355 36.05 28.74 -30.90
N ASN A 356 36.42 29.93 -31.35
CA ASN A 356 35.48 31.02 -31.58
C ASN A 356 34.90 30.97 -33.00
N ARG A 357 33.68 31.53 -33.17
CA ARG A 357 33.07 31.60 -34.51
C ARG A 357 33.90 32.44 -35.48
N SER A 358 34.32 31.88 -36.61
CA SER A 358 35.06 32.53 -37.65
C SER A 358 34.55 32.10 -39.01
N LYS A 359 34.49 33.06 -39.98
CA LYS A 359 34.10 32.75 -41.36
C LYS A 359 35.15 31.93 -42.09
N ASP A 360 36.39 32.05 -41.66
CA ASP A 360 37.55 31.39 -42.26
C ASP A 360 38.05 30.20 -41.42
N GLY A 361 37.27 29.82 -40.40
CA GLY A 361 37.56 28.69 -39.49
C GLY A 361 37.24 27.32 -40.09
N GLU A 362 37.69 26.30 -39.42
CA GLU A 362 37.36 24.91 -39.77
C GLU A 362 35.90 24.57 -39.40
N TYR A 363 35.18 23.88 -40.29
CA TYR A 363 33.80 23.44 -40.03
C TYR A 363 33.82 22.31 -39.02
N CYS A 364 33.20 22.51 -37.87
CA CYS A 364 32.97 21.44 -36.91
C CYS A 364 31.51 21.41 -36.47
N GLN A 365 31.05 20.21 -36.15
CA GLN A 365 29.73 19.99 -35.57
C GLN A 365 29.87 19.95 -34.05
N ARG A 366 29.20 20.84 -33.35
CA ARG A 366 29.28 20.95 -31.89
C ARG A 366 27.94 20.73 -31.23
N LEU A 367 27.94 19.98 -30.14
CA LEU A 367 26.77 19.84 -29.28
C LEU A 367 26.66 21.04 -28.34
N GLU A 368 25.54 21.76 -28.46
CA GLU A 368 25.19 22.87 -27.54
C GLU A 368 24.20 22.35 -26.52
N LEU A 369 24.65 22.16 -25.27
CA LEU A 369 23.85 21.72 -24.14
C LEU A 369 22.98 22.87 -23.65
N ASN A 370 21.71 22.56 -23.29
CA ASN A 370 20.84 23.47 -22.58
C ASN A 370 20.54 22.86 -21.21
N THR A 371 20.96 23.53 -20.15
CA THR A 371 20.83 23.10 -18.76
C THR A 371 19.52 23.57 -18.10
N ASP A 372 18.71 24.37 -18.81
CA ASP A 372 17.52 25.02 -18.24
C ASP A 372 16.26 24.19 -18.41
N GLY A 373 16.39 22.93 -18.84
CA GLY A 373 15.26 22.02 -19.04
C GLY A 373 14.35 22.36 -20.23
N VAL A 374 14.78 23.27 -21.10
CA VAL A 374 14.04 23.71 -22.32
C VAL A 374 14.83 23.37 -23.58
N SER A 375 14.16 23.20 -24.71
CA SER A 375 14.83 22.98 -25.99
C SER A 375 15.51 24.25 -26.47
N ASN A 376 16.65 24.09 -27.18
CA ASN A 376 17.22 25.17 -27.94
C ASN A 376 16.24 25.63 -29.06
N THR A 377 16.36 26.90 -29.51
CA THR A 377 15.51 27.41 -30.56
C THR A 377 15.46 26.48 -31.76
N LEU A 378 14.25 26.08 -32.15
CA LEU A 378 14.05 25.28 -33.37
C LEU A 378 14.46 26.08 -34.60
N THR A 379 15.34 25.50 -35.41
CA THR A 379 15.74 26.08 -36.68
C THR A 379 14.94 25.44 -37.82
N THR A 380 15.00 26.01 -39.02
CA THR A 380 14.41 25.43 -40.24
C THR A 380 15.05 24.10 -40.65
N VAL A 381 16.17 23.72 -40.03
CA VAL A 381 16.86 22.45 -40.23
C VAL A 381 16.37 21.46 -39.17
N GLN A 382 15.40 20.63 -39.53
CA GLN A 382 14.70 19.69 -38.60
C GLN A 382 15.60 18.66 -37.93
N LYS A 383 16.86 18.54 -38.31
CA LYS A 383 17.82 17.55 -37.82
C LYS A 383 18.76 18.07 -36.73
N ASP A 384 18.63 19.31 -36.28
CA ASP A 384 19.60 19.96 -35.41
C ASP A 384 19.33 19.79 -33.92
N ASN A 385 18.16 19.29 -33.55
CA ASN A 385 17.79 19.13 -32.13
C ASN A 385 17.86 17.66 -31.74
N TYR A 386 18.72 17.38 -30.79
CA TYR A 386 18.90 16.07 -30.20
C TYR A 386 18.59 16.15 -28.71
N VAL A 387 17.96 15.13 -28.19
CA VAL A 387 18.14 14.77 -26.78
C VAL A 387 19.51 14.10 -26.74
N LEU A 388 20.42 14.59 -25.93
CA LEU A 388 21.65 13.87 -25.64
C LEU A 388 21.25 12.61 -24.86
N GLU A 389 21.01 11.53 -25.59
CA GLU A 389 21.15 10.21 -25.06
C GLU A 389 22.65 9.95 -25.03
N GLU A 390 23.29 10.28 -23.92
CA GLU A 390 24.66 9.86 -23.73
C GLU A 390 24.67 8.35 -23.79
N ASP A 391 25.64 7.83 -24.50
CA ASP A 391 25.77 6.43 -24.87
C ASP A 391 25.44 5.51 -23.69
N VAL A 392 24.31 4.86 -23.78
CA VAL A 392 23.69 4.03 -22.74
C VAL A 392 24.63 2.93 -22.22
N SER A 393 25.62 2.56 -23.02
CA SER A 393 26.64 1.55 -22.65
C SER A 393 27.66 2.05 -21.64
N ILE A 394 27.81 3.37 -21.44
CA ILE A 394 28.85 3.95 -20.58
C ILE A 394 28.25 4.71 -19.38
N LYS A 395 27.01 5.15 -19.42
CA LYS A 395 26.38 6.03 -18.40
C LYS A 395 25.39 5.38 -17.43
N TYR A 396 25.30 4.09 -17.38
CA TYR A 396 24.66 3.41 -16.25
C TYR A 396 25.34 3.65 -14.90
N LEU A 397 26.48 4.35 -14.90
CA LEU A 397 27.28 4.65 -13.70
C LEU A 397 26.87 5.96 -13.01
N ASP A 398 26.06 6.81 -13.63
CA ASP A 398 25.68 8.12 -13.06
C ASP A 398 24.33 8.14 -12.33
N PHE A 399 23.55 7.08 -12.40
CA PHE A 399 22.35 6.93 -11.58
C PHE A 399 22.45 5.73 -10.66
N ARG A 400 21.89 5.88 -9.49
CA ARG A 400 21.82 4.81 -8.51
C ARG A 400 20.40 4.26 -8.44
N VAL A 401 20.27 2.94 -8.46
CA VAL A 401 19.01 2.25 -8.30
C VAL A 401 18.96 1.69 -6.89
N ARG A 402 17.90 1.99 -6.17
CA ARG A 402 17.68 1.45 -4.84
C ARG A 402 16.24 0.99 -4.63
N LYS A 403 16.07 0.16 -3.64
CA LYS A 403 14.78 -0.24 -3.11
C LYS A 403 14.19 0.89 -2.28
N LEU A 404 12.87 1.02 -2.25
CA LEU A 404 12.24 1.80 -1.19
C LEU A 404 12.54 1.17 0.16
N THR A 405 12.77 2.00 1.16
CA THR A 405 12.94 1.53 2.54
C THR A 405 11.59 1.10 3.15
N PRO A 406 11.58 0.33 4.24
CA PRO A 406 10.33 0.03 4.94
C PRO A 406 9.58 1.29 5.36
N ARG A 407 10.29 2.35 5.80
CA ARG A 407 9.70 3.63 6.20
C ARG A 407 9.01 4.32 5.03
N GLU A 408 9.64 4.37 3.87
CA GLU A 408 9.05 4.93 2.66
C GLU A 408 7.80 4.17 2.23
N CYS A 409 7.81 2.83 2.35
CA CYS A 409 6.63 2.02 2.11
C CYS A 409 5.48 2.31 3.09
N TRP A 410 5.79 2.60 4.36
CA TRP A 410 4.78 3.00 5.35
C TRP A 410 4.23 4.41 5.07
N ARG A 411 5.08 5.35 4.67
CA ARG A 411 4.65 6.68 4.20
C ARG A 411 3.70 6.59 3.01
N LEU A 412 3.94 5.65 2.08
CA LEU A 412 3.04 5.34 0.97
C LEU A 412 1.70 4.72 1.40
N MET A 413 1.58 4.31 2.65
CA MET A 413 0.29 3.88 3.22
C MET A 413 -0.38 4.99 4.05
N GLY A 414 0.18 6.22 4.05
CA GLY A 414 -0.31 7.34 4.85
C GLY A 414 0.01 7.21 6.34
N ILE A 415 0.93 6.31 6.72
CA ILE A 415 1.31 6.07 8.11
C ILE A 415 2.41 7.06 8.52
N LYS A 416 2.27 7.66 9.69
CA LYS A 416 3.25 8.63 10.24
C LYS A 416 4.54 7.94 10.64
N ASP A 417 5.66 8.67 10.53
CA ASP A 417 6.98 8.17 10.96
C ASP A 417 7.01 7.78 12.44
N SER A 418 6.29 8.48 13.31
CA SER A 418 6.18 8.13 14.73
C SER A 418 5.62 6.74 14.97
N ASP A 419 4.64 6.32 14.16
CA ASP A 419 4.02 5.00 14.26
C ASP A 419 4.92 3.92 13.67
N PHE A 420 5.60 4.25 12.55
CA PHE A 420 6.66 3.41 12.01
C PHE A 420 7.78 3.18 13.02
N ASP A 421 8.25 4.23 13.71
CA ASP A 421 9.34 4.13 14.70
C ASP A 421 8.98 3.17 15.82
N LYS A 422 7.76 3.22 16.34
CA LYS A 422 7.26 2.30 17.35
C LYS A 422 7.25 0.85 16.84
N ALA A 423 6.68 0.60 15.66
CA ALA A 423 6.63 -0.74 15.08
C ALA A 423 8.02 -1.30 14.78
N SER A 424 8.96 -0.46 14.34
CA SER A 424 10.32 -0.86 13.97
C SER A 424 11.14 -1.38 15.16
N GLN A 425 10.76 -1.05 16.38
CA GLN A 425 11.39 -1.54 17.61
C GLN A 425 10.98 -2.99 17.94
N VAL A 426 9.85 -3.45 17.45
CA VAL A 426 9.27 -4.75 17.84
C VAL A 426 9.25 -5.78 16.71
N VAL A 427 9.43 -5.37 15.45
CA VAL A 427 9.45 -6.27 14.30
C VAL A 427 10.59 -5.98 13.33
N SER A 428 10.96 -6.97 12.51
CA SER A 428 12.03 -6.83 11.51
C SER A 428 11.58 -6.06 10.27
N ASN A 429 12.53 -5.52 9.49
CA ASN A 429 12.26 -4.84 8.22
C ASN A 429 11.42 -5.69 7.26
N SER A 430 11.65 -7.00 7.18
CA SER A 430 10.85 -7.89 6.33
C SER A 430 9.38 -7.96 6.76
N GLN A 431 9.11 -7.83 8.05
CA GLN A 431 7.72 -7.76 8.55
C GLN A 431 7.11 -6.38 8.30
N LEU A 432 7.89 -5.30 8.44
CA LEU A 432 7.44 -3.94 8.13
C LEU A 432 7.02 -3.82 6.65
N TYR A 433 7.78 -4.38 5.70
CA TYR A 433 7.37 -4.45 4.30
C TYR A 433 6.06 -5.22 4.09
N LYS A 434 5.91 -6.38 4.74
CA LYS A 434 4.67 -7.16 4.64
C LYS A 434 3.47 -6.39 5.19
N GLN A 435 3.66 -5.70 6.30
CA GLN A 435 2.63 -4.90 6.96
C GLN A 435 2.19 -3.74 6.07
N ALA A 436 3.13 -3.03 5.41
CA ALA A 436 2.80 -2.01 4.42
C ALA A 436 1.94 -2.58 3.28
N GLY A 437 2.33 -3.74 2.73
CA GLY A 437 1.58 -4.37 1.64
C GLY A 437 0.17 -4.82 2.03
N ASN A 438 -0.03 -5.27 3.27
CA ASN A 438 -1.32 -5.72 3.79
C ASN A 438 -2.21 -4.58 4.30
N ALA A 439 -1.64 -3.42 4.64
CA ALA A 439 -2.37 -2.31 5.22
C ALA A 439 -3.37 -1.68 4.24
N ILE A 440 -4.40 -1.04 4.79
CA ILE A 440 -5.28 -0.13 4.05
C ILE A 440 -4.67 1.28 4.14
N VAL A 441 -4.76 2.06 3.07
CA VAL A 441 -4.24 3.43 3.07
C VAL A 441 -5.02 4.31 4.03
N VAL A 442 -4.33 4.91 4.99
CA VAL A 442 -4.93 5.70 6.08
C VAL A 442 -5.74 6.89 5.54
N ASP A 443 -5.20 7.61 4.54
CA ASP A 443 -5.88 8.77 3.96
C ASP A 443 -7.21 8.40 3.28
N VAL A 444 -7.28 7.26 2.59
CA VAL A 444 -8.53 6.78 1.98
C VAL A 444 -9.58 6.51 3.08
N LEU A 445 -9.18 5.80 4.13
CA LEU A 445 -10.06 5.51 5.27
C LEU A 445 -10.53 6.79 5.97
N TYR A 446 -9.61 7.74 6.15
CA TYR A 446 -9.91 9.03 6.77
C TYR A 446 -11.06 9.75 6.03
N TYR A 447 -10.98 9.85 4.70
CA TYR A 447 -12.03 10.52 3.92
C TYR A 447 -13.34 9.73 3.86
N ILE A 448 -13.28 8.38 3.87
CA ILE A 448 -14.48 7.53 3.98
C ILE A 448 -15.18 7.78 5.31
N PHE A 449 -14.44 7.75 6.43
CA PHE A 449 -14.99 7.99 7.77
C PHE A 449 -15.47 9.42 7.94
N LYS A 450 -14.76 10.39 7.36
CA LYS A 450 -15.19 11.77 7.34
C LYS A 450 -16.60 11.88 6.74
N ASN A 451 -16.82 11.38 5.54
CA ASN A 451 -18.15 11.40 4.90
C ASN A 451 -19.20 10.59 5.67
N LEU A 452 -18.78 9.54 6.40
CA LEU A 452 -19.70 8.71 7.17
C LEU A 452 -20.20 9.42 8.43
N PHE A 453 -19.35 10.24 9.08
CA PHE A 453 -19.62 10.78 10.41
C PHE A 453 -19.79 12.30 10.45
N GLU A 454 -19.29 13.07 9.48
CA GLU A 454 -19.36 14.53 9.48
C GLU A 454 -20.67 15.08 8.90
N GLU A 455 -21.28 14.38 7.94
CA GLU A 455 -22.51 14.82 7.26
C GLU A 455 -23.81 14.44 7.97
N ARG A 456 -23.75 13.93 9.20
CA ARG A 456 -24.93 13.42 9.91
C ARG A 456 -25.17 14.13 11.21
N ASP A 457 -26.07 15.09 11.18
CA ASP A 457 -26.64 15.72 12.39
C ASP A 457 -27.44 14.72 13.27
N ASP A 458 -27.66 13.47 12.81
CA ASP A 458 -28.57 12.48 13.42
C ASP A 458 -27.85 11.25 14.03
N VAL A 459 -26.56 11.33 14.39
CA VAL A 459 -25.84 10.20 15.00
C VAL A 459 -26.02 10.16 16.52
#